data_dcd5ea970ac8a7915c5ecc78ac58ea15
#
_entry.id   dcd5ea970ac8a7915c5ecc78ac58ea15
#
_cell.length_a   1.000
_cell.length_b   1.000
_cell.length_c   1.000
_cell.angle_alpha   90.00
_cell.angle_beta   90.00
_cell.angle_gamma   90.00
#
_symmetry.space_group_name_H-M   'P 1'
#
loop_
_entity.id
_entity.type
_entity.pdbx_description
1 polymer ?
#
loop_
_entity_poly.entity_id
_entity_poly.type
_entity_poly.pdbx_seq_one_letter_code
_entity_poly.pdbx_strand_id
1 'polypeptide(L)'
;MTLFEEPVAEGQGAAVAVAPDETGLASALVDETRAVAPVGARARRQRVAMPQQQATPRVPPTPHVTLDQAIPDYITYLVALGRSQHTIKSFELDLRLLRGQLGDRAVGAIDTGQLRQFIAWVRETRANSPNSVRRKVATLKNFFSYLRDEGYLATSPADPVPYPPAYVALPEFLEEDDALRLVEVTEDNAFWRALVVLMLDTGLKRDEVLALRVADIHLDDDNASGSYLVVRETDAAKRLRTRKLPVSERLRDALRAYYKAPHHVQDPSVPQQPRAGDSRVFDISVRGINFIVEECGKRAGIVTSKPRLTPQVLRETFAVSQMRARVQEERRCQARGWNGEQMQLLTLRHDAELLDLLGLKEDPDTACKYRQLVKV
;
A
#
# COMPACT_ATOMS: atom_id res chain seq x y z
N MET A 1 -46.73 -52.67 25.88
CA MET A 1 -46.57 -54.12 25.98
C MET A 1 -45.18 -54.42 25.50
N THR A 2 -44.41 -54.78 26.53
CA THR A 2 -43.24 -55.69 26.65
C THR A 2 -41.98 -55.20 25.94
N LEU A 3 -40.98 -54.65 26.66
CA LEU A 3 -40.02 -55.30 27.61
C LEU A 3 -39.11 -56.33 26.92
N PHE A 4 -37.83 -56.12 26.98
CA PHE A 4 -36.75 -56.95 27.51
C PHE A 4 -35.45 -56.52 26.87
N GLU A 5 -34.55 -56.00 27.62
CA GLU A 5 -33.47 -56.51 28.50
C GLU A 5 -32.15 -56.68 27.79
N GLU A 6 -31.17 -56.05 28.41
CA GLU A 6 -29.72 -56.25 28.20
C GLU A 6 -29.26 -57.64 28.59
N PRO A 7 -28.08 -58.09 28.22
CA PRO A 7 -27.09 -58.19 29.28
C PRO A 7 -25.67 -57.75 28.96
N VAL A 8 -25.04 -57.36 30.03
CA VAL A 8 -23.62 -57.07 30.31
C VAL A 8 -22.74 -58.29 30.04
N ALA A 9 -21.53 -58.11 29.55
CA ALA A 9 -20.38 -58.95 29.87
C ALA A 9 -19.08 -58.15 29.75
N GLU A 10 -18.33 -58.24 30.80
CA GLU A 10 -16.99 -57.72 31.13
C GLU A 10 -15.86 -58.27 30.22
N GLY A 11 -14.75 -57.55 30.21
CA GLY A 11 -13.45 -58.17 30.01
C GLY A 11 -12.35 -57.35 29.45
N GLN A 12 -11.58 -56.63 30.29
CA GLN A 12 -10.08 -56.53 30.32
C GLN A 12 -9.37 -56.14 29.05
N GLY A 13 -8.66 -55.03 29.09
CA GLY A 13 -7.29 -54.94 29.42
C GLY A 13 -6.50 -53.91 28.62
N ALA A 14 -5.98 -52.94 29.30
CA ALA A 14 -4.69 -52.28 29.15
C ALA A 14 -4.23 -51.74 27.77
N ALA A 15 -4.09 -50.45 27.68
CA ALA A 15 -2.78 -49.81 27.51
C ALA A 15 -2.95 -48.29 27.56
N VAL A 16 -2.44 -47.72 28.61
CA VAL A 16 -2.20 -46.27 28.81
C VAL A 16 -1.12 -45.86 27.81
N ALA A 17 -1.48 -45.09 26.82
CA ALA A 17 -0.48 -44.37 26.03
C ALA A 17 -0.33 -42.98 26.65
N VAL A 18 0.82 -42.79 27.25
CA VAL A 18 1.34 -41.56 27.84
C VAL A 18 1.43 -40.49 26.75
N ALA A 19 0.86 -39.32 27.00
CA ALA A 19 1.08 -38.12 26.22
C ALA A 19 2.55 -37.70 26.31
N PRO A 20 3.18 -37.22 25.23
CA PRO A 20 4.54 -36.70 25.34
C PRO A 20 4.56 -35.34 25.98
N ASP A 21 5.45 -35.18 26.89
CA ASP A 21 5.87 -34.12 27.77
C ASP A 21 6.07 -32.79 27.02
N GLU A 22 5.38 -31.74 27.42
CA GLU A 22 5.55 -30.33 26.92
C GLU A 22 6.76 -29.63 27.55
N THR A 23 7.86 -30.30 27.86
CA THR A 23 9.02 -29.68 28.51
C THR A 23 10.25 -29.51 27.61
N GLY A 24 10.11 -29.61 26.31
CA GLY A 24 11.22 -29.54 25.35
C GLY A 24 11.43 -28.22 24.59
N LEU A 25 10.57 -27.21 24.74
CA LEU A 25 10.64 -25.97 23.93
C LEU A 25 11.04 -24.70 24.72
N ALA A 26 11.37 -24.82 25.99
CA ALA A 26 11.78 -23.66 26.82
C ALA A 26 13.28 -23.46 26.96
N SER A 27 14.13 -24.27 26.34
CA SER A 27 15.60 -24.20 26.55
C SER A 27 16.43 -23.69 25.35
N ALA A 28 15.79 -23.21 24.29
CA ALA A 28 16.50 -22.71 23.11
C ALA A 28 16.39 -21.19 22.86
N LEU A 29 15.87 -20.40 23.80
CA LEU A 29 15.65 -18.95 23.64
C LEU A 29 16.31 -18.10 24.75
N VAL A 30 17.33 -18.60 25.41
CA VAL A 30 18.09 -17.79 26.40
C VAL A 30 19.57 -17.83 25.98
N ASP A 31 19.90 -17.09 24.93
CA ASP A 31 21.21 -16.44 24.80
C ASP A 31 21.25 -15.50 23.58
N GLU A 32 20.68 -14.32 23.72
CA GLU A 32 21.07 -13.12 22.96
C GLU A 32 20.51 -11.87 23.70
N THR A 33 21.08 -11.57 24.86
CA THR A 33 20.99 -10.23 25.42
C THR A 33 21.83 -9.27 24.59
N ARG A 34 21.24 -8.78 23.50
CA ARG A 34 21.79 -7.66 22.75
C ARG A 34 21.07 -6.40 23.23
N ALA A 35 21.86 -5.51 23.84
CA ALA A 35 21.46 -4.22 24.39
C ALA A 35 20.50 -3.46 23.46
N VAL A 36 19.34 -3.11 23.99
CA VAL A 36 18.37 -2.21 23.35
C VAL A 36 18.97 -0.80 23.40
N ALA A 37 19.40 -0.29 22.25
CA ALA A 37 19.77 1.09 22.08
C ALA A 37 18.52 1.97 22.08
N PRO A 38 18.58 3.23 22.58
CA PRO A 38 17.41 4.07 22.73
C PRO A 38 16.78 4.42 21.39
N VAL A 39 15.46 4.29 21.31
CA VAL A 39 14.61 4.70 20.20
C VAL A 39 14.73 6.21 20.02
N GLY A 40 15.45 6.64 18.98
CA GLY A 40 15.63 8.07 18.70
C GLY A 40 16.60 8.42 17.57
N ALA A 41 17.33 7.48 17.02
CA ALA A 41 18.24 7.75 15.90
C ALA A 41 17.59 7.28 14.59
N ARG A 42 17.08 8.23 13.79
CA ARG A 42 16.75 8.00 12.37
C ARG A 42 17.96 7.32 11.72
N ALA A 43 17.82 6.05 11.39
CA ALA A 43 18.80 5.34 10.59
C ALA A 43 19.01 6.14 9.30
N ARG A 44 20.16 6.79 9.19
CA ARG A 44 20.67 7.39 7.95
C ARG A 44 20.72 6.25 6.95
N ARG A 45 19.76 6.23 5.98
CA ARG A 45 19.81 5.29 4.86
C ARG A 45 21.20 5.39 4.27
N GLN A 46 22.01 4.36 4.44
CA GLN A 46 23.30 4.25 3.76
C GLN A 46 23.01 4.38 2.26
N ARG A 47 23.59 5.40 1.65
CA ARG A 47 23.63 5.54 0.19
C ARG A 47 24.31 4.24 -0.30
N VAL A 48 23.58 3.45 -1.05
CA VAL A 48 24.18 2.36 -1.82
C VAL A 48 25.19 3.02 -2.73
N ALA A 49 26.48 2.79 -2.48
CA ALA A 49 27.54 3.24 -3.34
C ALA A 49 27.29 2.61 -4.71
N MET A 50 27.07 3.44 -5.71
CA MET A 50 27.00 2.99 -7.10
C MET A 50 28.35 2.42 -7.52
N PRO A 51 28.39 1.34 -8.34
CA PRO A 51 29.63 0.90 -8.94
C PRO A 51 30.23 2.10 -9.69
N GLN A 52 31.46 2.43 -9.36
CA GLN A 52 32.23 3.44 -10.07
C GLN A 52 32.39 2.98 -11.52
N GLN A 53 31.49 3.43 -12.39
CA GLN A 53 31.78 3.42 -13.82
C GLN A 53 33.00 4.30 -14.00
N GLN A 54 34.04 3.77 -14.65
CA GLN A 54 35.27 4.48 -14.98
C GLN A 54 34.91 5.83 -15.58
N ALA A 55 35.26 6.90 -14.87
CA ALA A 55 34.96 8.26 -15.24
C ALA A 55 35.66 8.58 -16.56
N THR A 56 34.92 8.63 -17.65
CA THR A 56 35.35 9.40 -18.82
C THR A 56 35.68 10.81 -18.37
N PRO A 57 36.76 11.44 -18.85
CA PRO A 57 37.13 12.79 -18.43
C PRO A 57 35.96 13.73 -18.69
N ARG A 58 35.34 14.20 -17.60
CA ARG A 58 34.21 15.11 -17.66
C ARG A 58 34.71 16.46 -18.19
N VAL A 59 34.09 16.89 -19.29
CA VAL A 59 34.21 18.26 -19.75
C VAL A 59 33.82 19.19 -18.60
N PRO A 60 34.60 20.24 -18.26
CA PRO A 60 34.23 21.14 -17.17
C PRO A 60 32.83 21.69 -17.40
N PRO A 61 32.02 21.85 -16.33
CA PRO A 61 30.63 22.20 -16.45
C PRO A 61 30.51 23.52 -17.20
N THR A 62 29.71 23.55 -18.26
CA THR A 62 29.36 24.79 -18.96
C THR A 62 28.40 25.56 -18.04
N PRO A 63 28.79 26.72 -17.50
CA PRO A 63 27.95 27.47 -16.53
C PRO A 63 26.64 28.01 -17.15
N HIS A 64 26.36 27.69 -18.41
CA HIS A 64 25.25 28.23 -19.19
C HIS A 64 24.13 27.22 -19.50
N VAL A 65 24.15 25.99 -18.93
CA VAL A 65 23.07 25.03 -19.13
C VAL A 65 21.77 25.61 -18.59
N THR A 66 20.74 25.68 -19.45
CA THR A 66 19.42 26.21 -19.10
C THR A 66 18.52 25.16 -18.51
N LEU A 67 17.39 25.57 -17.93
CA LEU A 67 16.37 24.62 -17.43
C LEU A 67 15.84 23.72 -18.55
N ASP A 68 15.65 24.26 -19.76
CA ASP A 68 15.15 23.50 -20.91
C ASP A 68 16.12 22.37 -21.34
N GLN A 69 17.42 22.56 -21.11
CA GLN A 69 18.45 21.55 -21.36
C GLN A 69 18.58 20.57 -20.18
N ALA A 70 18.62 21.07 -18.97
CA ALA A 70 18.87 20.27 -17.78
C ALA A 70 17.72 19.33 -17.39
N ILE A 71 16.47 19.74 -17.65
CA ILE A 71 15.29 18.92 -17.27
C ILE A 71 15.25 17.61 -18.03
N PRO A 72 15.38 17.54 -19.38
CA PRO A 72 15.42 16.27 -20.11
C PRO A 72 16.55 15.35 -19.66
N ASP A 73 17.74 15.90 -19.39
CA ASP A 73 18.89 15.12 -18.91
C ASP A 73 18.60 14.49 -17.55
N TYR A 74 17.99 15.26 -16.63
CA TYR A 74 17.57 14.74 -15.34
C TYR A 74 16.49 13.65 -15.47
N ILE A 75 15.53 13.81 -16.38
CA ILE A 75 14.51 12.77 -16.63
C ILE A 75 15.16 11.49 -17.14
N THR A 76 16.12 11.61 -18.07
CA THR A 76 16.91 10.46 -18.55
C THR A 76 17.68 9.77 -17.41
N TYR A 77 18.29 10.55 -16.52
CA TYR A 77 18.94 10.04 -15.32
C TYR A 77 17.97 9.28 -14.40
N LEU A 78 16.74 9.79 -14.18
CA LEU A 78 15.74 9.10 -13.37
C LEU A 78 15.28 7.78 -14.00
N VAL A 79 15.19 7.71 -15.33
CA VAL A 79 14.90 6.48 -16.09
C VAL A 79 16.02 5.46 -15.87
N ALA A 80 17.27 5.89 -16.01
CA ALA A 80 18.44 5.04 -15.78
C ALA A 80 18.52 4.52 -14.35
N LEU A 81 18.08 5.31 -13.35
CA LEU A 81 17.94 4.86 -11.95
C LEU A 81 16.76 3.90 -11.74
N GLY A 82 15.96 3.62 -12.76
CA GLY A 82 14.79 2.75 -12.67
C GLY A 82 13.68 3.28 -11.77
N ARG A 83 13.53 4.61 -11.69
CA ARG A 83 12.41 5.23 -10.97
C ARG A 83 11.08 4.88 -11.64
N SER A 84 9.98 4.83 -10.86
CA SER A 84 8.67 4.54 -11.42
C SER A 84 8.23 5.62 -12.40
N GLN A 85 7.50 5.25 -13.46
CA GLN A 85 6.95 6.18 -14.45
C GLN A 85 6.09 7.28 -13.79
N HIS A 86 5.38 6.94 -12.72
CA HIS A 86 4.59 7.91 -11.97
C HIS A 86 5.48 8.97 -11.28
N THR A 87 6.59 8.54 -10.67
CA THR A 87 7.57 9.45 -10.05
C THR A 87 8.20 10.35 -11.10
N ILE A 88 8.63 9.78 -12.23
CA ILE A 88 9.25 10.53 -13.33
C ILE A 88 8.31 11.61 -13.85
N LYS A 89 7.06 11.24 -14.21
CA LYS A 89 6.04 12.19 -14.67
C LYS A 89 5.74 13.30 -13.65
N SER A 90 5.67 12.93 -12.37
CA SER A 90 5.43 13.90 -11.31
C SER A 90 6.57 14.92 -11.16
N PHE A 91 7.82 14.45 -11.23
CA PHE A 91 9.00 15.31 -11.15
C PHE A 91 9.11 16.19 -12.39
N GLU A 92 8.88 15.64 -13.57
CA GLU A 92 8.86 16.40 -14.82
C GLU A 92 7.83 17.54 -14.79
N LEU A 93 6.60 17.25 -14.35
CA LEU A 93 5.55 18.27 -14.21
C LEU A 93 5.92 19.36 -13.21
N ASP A 94 6.55 19.00 -12.09
CA ASP A 94 6.99 19.98 -11.09
C ASP A 94 8.11 20.88 -11.63
N LEU A 95 9.07 20.32 -12.38
CA LEU A 95 10.16 21.08 -12.99
C LEU A 95 9.69 21.95 -14.16
N ARG A 96 8.75 21.45 -14.98
CA ARG A 96 8.10 22.28 -16.02
C ARG A 96 7.34 23.46 -15.40
N LEU A 97 6.74 23.25 -14.23
CA LEU A 97 6.07 24.32 -13.50
C LEU A 97 7.09 25.37 -12.99
N LEU A 98 8.25 24.93 -12.47
CA LEU A 98 9.35 25.81 -12.09
C LEU A 98 9.84 26.63 -13.28
N ARG A 99 10.08 25.97 -14.42
CA ARG A 99 10.49 26.62 -15.69
C ARG A 99 9.45 27.63 -16.16
N GLY A 100 8.17 27.30 -16.08
CA GLY A 100 7.09 28.23 -16.44
C GLY A 100 7.06 29.48 -15.57
N GLN A 101 7.45 29.38 -14.29
CA GLN A 101 7.47 30.53 -13.37
C GLN A 101 8.76 31.38 -13.48
N LEU A 102 9.90 30.74 -13.70
CA LEU A 102 11.20 31.43 -13.74
C LEU A 102 11.65 31.83 -15.16
N GLY A 103 11.00 31.25 -16.17
CA GLY A 103 11.50 31.30 -17.55
C GLY A 103 12.65 30.31 -17.79
N ASP A 104 13.12 30.22 -19.04
CA ASP A 104 14.28 29.39 -19.37
C ASP A 104 15.57 30.13 -18.97
N ARG A 105 16.05 29.85 -17.77
CA ARG A 105 17.26 30.47 -17.21
C ARG A 105 18.39 29.47 -17.13
N ALA A 106 19.61 29.96 -17.15
CA ALA A 106 20.78 29.19 -16.77
C ALA A 106 20.62 28.67 -15.33
N VAL A 107 20.86 27.39 -15.12
CA VAL A 107 20.68 26.76 -13.80
C VAL A 107 21.58 27.43 -12.72
N GLY A 108 22.75 27.93 -13.11
CA GLY A 108 23.66 28.67 -12.23
C GLY A 108 23.15 30.06 -11.80
N ALA A 109 22.15 30.62 -12.51
CA ALA A 109 21.53 31.90 -12.16
C ALA A 109 20.32 31.78 -11.24
N ILE A 110 19.97 30.56 -10.82
CA ILE A 110 18.84 30.29 -9.93
C ILE A 110 19.33 30.26 -8.49
N ASP A 111 18.82 31.16 -7.67
CA ASP A 111 19.16 31.27 -6.25
C ASP A 111 18.09 30.69 -5.31
N THR A 112 18.45 30.55 -4.05
CA THR A 112 17.55 30.06 -2.99
C THR A 112 16.32 30.94 -2.78
N GLY A 113 16.45 32.26 -2.98
CA GLY A 113 15.34 33.22 -2.84
C GLY A 113 14.25 32.95 -3.86
N GLN A 114 14.64 32.76 -5.13
CA GLN A 114 13.71 32.41 -6.23
C GLN A 114 13.02 31.08 -6.00
N LEU A 115 13.73 30.08 -5.48
CA LEU A 115 13.12 28.79 -5.14
C LEU A 115 12.11 28.92 -3.98
N ARG A 116 12.41 29.74 -2.97
CA ARG A 116 11.46 30.04 -1.88
C ARG A 116 10.23 30.78 -2.40
N GLN A 117 10.40 31.75 -3.29
CA GLN A 117 9.28 32.46 -3.93
C GLN A 117 8.42 31.52 -4.77
N PHE A 118 9.03 30.61 -5.53
CA PHE A 118 8.29 29.57 -6.26
C PHE A 118 7.47 28.68 -5.31
N ILE A 119 8.02 28.23 -4.20
CA ILE A 119 7.29 27.40 -3.22
C ILE A 119 6.16 28.19 -2.54
N ALA A 120 6.38 29.47 -2.23
CA ALA A 120 5.34 30.35 -1.71
C ALA A 120 4.19 30.51 -2.70
N TRP A 121 4.51 30.78 -3.97
CA TRP A 121 3.52 30.89 -5.05
C TRP A 121 2.73 29.58 -5.25
N VAL A 122 3.40 28.42 -5.23
CA VAL A 122 2.74 27.10 -5.30
C VAL A 122 1.75 26.91 -4.17
N ARG A 123 2.11 27.34 -2.94
CA ARG A 123 1.27 27.22 -1.76
C ARG A 123 0.07 28.17 -1.79
N GLU A 124 0.31 29.42 -2.12
CA GLU A 124 -0.66 30.51 -1.95
C GLU A 124 -1.54 30.69 -3.19
N THR A 125 -0.92 30.81 -4.36
CA THR A 125 -1.67 31.11 -5.60
C THR A 125 -2.30 29.86 -6.21
N ARG A 126 -1.63 28.70 -6.12
CA ARG A 126 -2.15 27.44 -6.66
C ARG A 126 -2.90 26.60 -5.65
N ALA A 127 -3.00 27.04 -4.41
CA ALA A 127 -3.69 26.36 -3.33
C ALA A 127 -3.36 24.85 -3.22
N ASN A 128 -2.08 24.50 -3.45
CA ASN A 128 -1.66 23.10 -3.38
C ASN A 128 -1.70 22.60 -1.94
N SER A 129 -2.10 21.33 -1.76
CA SER A 129 -2.08 20.68 -0.44
C SER A 129 -0.66 20.65 0.15
N PRO A 130 -0.50 20.65 1.49
CA PRO A 130 0.80 20.58 2.15
C PRO A 130 1.69 19.46 1.63
N ASN A 131 1.12 18.27 1.38
CA ASN A 131 1.85 17.13 0.84
C ASN A 131 2.30 17.34 -0.61
N SER A 132 1.50 18.05 -1.44
CA SER A 132 1.89 18.43 -2.79
C SER A 132 3.04 19.45 -2.78
N VAL A 133 3.01 20.41 -1.87
CA VAL A 133 4.12 21.37 -1.69
C VAL A 133 5.39 20.64 -1.21
N ARG A 134 5.26 19.74 -0.23
CA ARG A 134 6.39 18.92 0.25
C ARG A 134 7.02 18.08 -0.85
N ARG A 135 6.21 17.48 -1.74
CA ARG A 135 6.70 16.75 -2.91
C ARG A 135 7.50 17.66 -3.84
N LYS A 136 6.99 18.87 -4.14
CA LYS A 136 7.71 19.84 -4.99
C LYS A 136 9.05 20.25 -4.39
N VAL A 137 9.12 20.49 -3.08
CA VAL A 137 10.40 20.73 -2.41
C VAL A 137 11.35 19.54 -2.58
N ALA A 138 10.84 18.31 -2.47
CA ALA A 138 11.64 17.11 -2.72
C ALA A 138 12.13 17.04 -4.16
N THR A 139 11.28 17.36 -5.14
CA THR A 139 11.67 17.45 -6.58
C THR A 139 12.79 18.44 -6.78
N LEU A 140 12.67 19.67 -6.25
CA LEU A 140 13.72 20.69 -6.34
C LEU A 140 15.04 20.21 -5.73
N LYS A 141 15.00 19.68 -4.51
CA LYS A 141 16.22 19.18 -3.83
C LYS A 141 16.90 18.08 -4.62
N ASN A 142 16.13 17.12 -5.17
CA ASN A 142 16.69 16.04 -5.98
C ASN A 142 17.28 16.56 -7.29
N PHE A 143 16.61 17.46 -7.98
CA PHE A 143 17.08 18.05 -9.24
C PHE A 143 18.36 18.86 -9.05
N PHE A 144 18.38 19.80 -8.11
CA PHE A 144 19.56 20.63 -7.85
C PHE A 144 20.72 19.85 -7.24
N SER A 145 20.45 18.76 -6.49
CA SER A 145 21.49 17.82 -6.06
C SER A 145 22.10 17.08 -7.26
N TYR A 146 21.27 16.62 -8.21
CA TYR A 146 21.75 16.03 -9.44
C TYR A 146 22.65 17.00 -10.21
N LEU A 147 22.25 18.26 -10.39
CA LEU A 147 23.05 19.27 -11.08
C LEU A 147 24.39 19.54 -10.39
N ARG A 148 24.42 19.53 -9.06
CA ARG A 148 25.68 19.63 -8.30
C ARG A 148 26.53 18.38 -8.49
N ASP A 149 25.95 17.19 -8.40
CA ASP A 149 26.67 15.93 -8.49
C ASP A 149 27.21 15.68 -9.92
N GLU A 150 26.55 16.24 -10.95
CA GLU A 150 27.05 16.28 -12.34
C GLU A 150 28.02 17.44 -12.61
N GLY A 151 28.27 18.32 -11.61
CA GLY A 151 29.25 19.40 -11.70
C GLY A 151 28.73 20.67 -12.38
N TYR A 152 27.43 20.79 -12.72
CA TYR A 152 26.85 22.03 -13.25
C TYR A 152 26.78 23.17 -12.22
N LEU A 153 26.77 22.80 -10.93
CA LEU A 153 26.71 23.72 -9.80
C LEU A 153 27.76 23.36 -8.75
N ALA A 154 28.36 24.35 -8.13
CA ALA A 154 29.24 24.14 -6.98
C ALA A 154 28.44 23.73 -5.73
N THR A 155 27.28 24.33 -5.53
CA THR A 155 26.36 24.10 -4.40
C THR A 155 24.92 24.08 -4.87
N SER A 156 24.06 23.34 -4.18
CA SER A 156 22.63 23.29 -4.51
C SER A 156 21.88 24.46 -3.86
N PRO A 157 21.25 25.36 -4.65
CA PRO A 157 20.42 26.44 -4.09
C PRO A 157 19.14 25.92 -3.41
N ALA A 158 18.78 24.65 -3.60
CA ALA A 158 17.62 24.02 -2.97
C ALA A 158 17.93 23.46 -1.57
N ASP A 159 19.20 23.30 -1.17
CA ASP A 159 19.55 22.74 0.14
C ASP A 159 18.98 23.56 1.31
N PRO A 160 19.03 24.93 1.30
CA PRO A 160 18.47 25.74 2.37
C PRO A 160 16.93 25.87 2.35
N VAL A 161 16.24 25.32 1.33
CA VAL A 161 14.77 25.37 1.26
C VAL A 161 14.19 24.39 2.27
N PRO A 162 13.40 24.84 3.27
CA PRO A 162 12.85 23.95 4.29
C PRO A 162 11.74 23.08 3.72
N TYR A 163 11.64 21.84 4.23
CA TYR A 163 10.45 21.04 3.98
C TYR A 163 9.26 21.60 4.77
N PRO A 164 8.10 21.76 4.16
CA PRO A 164 6.87 21.99 4.93
C PRO A 164 6.66 20.89 5.98
N PRO A 165 6.01 21.20 7.11
CA PRO A 165 5.58 20.16 8.05
C PRO A 165 4.85 19.03 7.33
N ALA A 166 5.12 17.78 7.74
CA ALA A 166 4.36 16.66 7.21
C ALA A 166 2.94 16.74 7.75
N TYR A 167 1.96 16.85 6.86
CA TYR A 167 0.57 16.73 7.24
C TYR A 167 0.13 15.29 7.03
N VAL A 168 -0.09 14.59 8.12
CA VAL A 168 -0.68 13.25 8.12
C VAL A 168 -2.16 13.41 8.39
N ALA A 169 -2.97 13.45 7.33
CA ALA A 169 -4.41 13.37 7.48
C ALA A 169 -4.78 12.00 8.07
N LEU A 170 -5.76 12.01 8.98
CA LEU A 170 -6.36 10.75 9.39
C LEU A 170 -6.95 10.06 8.16
N PRO A 171 -6.87 8.73 8.07
CA PRO A 171 -7.48 7.98 6.98
C PRO A 171 -8.99 8.19 7.00
N GLU A 172 -9.56 8.37 5.83
CA GLU A 172 -10.99 8.31 5.61
C GLU A 172 -11.36 6.88 5.26
N PHE A 173 -12.35 6.33 5.93
CA PHE A 173 -12.83 4.97 5.75
C PHE A 173 -14.36 4.95 5.84
N LEU A 174 -14.97 3.86 5.38
CA LEU A 174 -16.40 3.61 5.48
C LEU A 174 -16.71 2.86 6.78
N GLU A 175 -17.77 3.25 7.44
CA GLU A 175 -18.36 2.42 8.49
C GLU A 175 -19.03 1.18 7.87
N GLU A 176 -19.34 0.20 8.68
CA GLU A 176 -19.81 -1.11 8.23
C GLU A 176 -21.09 -1.01 7.39
N ASP A 177 -22.04 -0.18 7.80
CA ASP A 177 -23.30 0.04 7.08
C ASP A 177 -23.06 0.67 5.70
N ASP A 178 -22.13 1.63 5.60
CA ASP A 178 -21.77 2.25 4.33
C ASP A 178 -21.07 1.26 3.39
N ALA A 179 -20.19 0.41 3.94
CA ALA A 179 -19.52 -0.62 3.18
C ALA A 179 -20.50 -1.70 2.67
N LEU A 180 -21.52 -2.04 3.46
CA LEU A 180 -22.62 -2.93 3.04
C LEU A 180 -23.44 -2.31 1.91
N ARG A 181 -23.92 -1.06 2.08
CA ARG A 181 -24.65 -0.34 1.03
C ARG A 181 -23.85 -0.23 -0.27
N LEU A 182 -22.52 -0.03 -0.15
CA LEU A 182 -21.67 0.04 -1.33
C LEU A 182 -21.64 -1.30 -2.11
N VAL A 183 -21.72 -2.43 -1.43
CA VAL A 183 -21.80 -3.75 -2.07
C VAL A 183 -23.20 -3.99 -2.64
N GLU A 184 -24.26 -3.62 -1.94
CA GLU A 184 -25.66 -3.80 -2.38
C GLU A 184 -25.93 -3.11 -3.71
N VAL A 185 -25.47 -1.88 -3.92
CA VAL A 185 -25.69 -1.16 -5.18
C VAL A 185 -24.98 -1.77 -6.40
N THR A 186 -24.21 -2.84 -6.20
CA THR A 186 -23.52 -3.58 -7.28
C THR A 186 -24.20 -4.90 -7.64
N GLU A 187 -25.35 -5.22 -7.07
CA GLU A 187 -26.02 -6.52 -7.28
C GLU A 187 -26.40 -6.80 -8.73
N ASP A 188 -26.71 -5.76 -9.49
CA ASP A 188 -27.07 -5.82 -10.89
C ASP A 188 -25.85 -6.00 -11.83
N ASN A 189 -24.62 -5.88 -11.32
CA ASN A 189 -23.41 -5.92 -12.13
C ASN A 189 -22.30 -6.77 -11.48
N ALA A 190 -22.15 -8.01 -11.94
CA ALA A 190 -21.19 -8.95 -11.38
C ALA A 190 -19.72 -8.47 -11.47
N PHE A 191 -19.36 -7.69 -12.50
CA PHE A 191 -18.03 -7.10 -12.64
C PHE A 191 -17.78 -6.04 -11.57
N TRP A 192 -18.73 -5.11 -11.38
CA TRP A 192 -18.60 -4.07 -10.35
C TRP A 192 -18.59 -4.68 -8.96
N ARG A 193 -19.45 -5.68 -8.72
CA ARG A 193 -19.50 -6.40 -7.45
C ARG A 193 -18.18 -7.08 -7.13
N ALA A 194 -17.63 -7.85 -8.08
CA ALA A 194 -16.35 -8.52 -7.89
C ALA A 194 -15.20 -7.52 -7.59
N LEU A 195 -15.16 -6.39 -8.30
CA LEU A 195 -14.15 -5.34 -8.12
C LEU A 195 -14.27 -4.66 -6.74
N VAL A 196 -15.49 -4.22 -6.37
CA VAL A 196 -15.74 -3.52 -5.10
C VAL A 196 -15.48 -4.43 -3.91
N VAL A 197 -16.01 -5.66 -3.95
CA VAL A 197 -15.80 -6.64 -2.88
C VAL A 197 -14.32 -7.03 -2.78
N LEU A 198 -13.63 -7.24 -3.90
CA LEU A 198 -12.18 -7.49 -3.87
C LEU A 198 -11.43 -6.39 -3.12
N MET A 199 -11.72 -5.13 -3.43
CA MET A 199 -11.01 -4.01 -2.81
C MET A 199 -11.34 -3.86 -1.32
N LEU A 200 -12.59 -4.09 -0.92
CA LEU A 200 -13.02 -4.04 0.48
C LEU A 200 -12.48 -5.20 1.32
N ASP A 201 -12.35 -6.40 0.75
CA ASP A 201 -11.98 -7.60 1.50
C ASP A 201 -10.48 -7.90 1.50
N THR A 202 -9.72 -7.26 0.61
CA THR A 202 -8.28 -7.51 0.49
C THR A 202 -7.42 -6.27 0.71
N GLY A 203 -8.01 -5.09 0.64
CA GLY A 203 -7.28 -3.83 0.75
C GLY A 203 -6.21 -3.63 -0.32
N LEU A 204 -6.33 -4.27 -1.49
CA LEU A 204 -5.37 -4.15 -2.58
C LEU A 204 -5.21 -2.70 -3.04
N LYS A 205 -3.96 -2.33 -3.36
CA LYS A 205 -3.68 -1.08 -4.06
C LYS A 205 -4.27 -1.16 -5.47
N ARG A 206 -4.66 -0.03 -6.01
CA ARG A 206 -5.20 0.07 -7.38
C ARG A 206 -4.30 -0.61 -8.43
N ASP A 207 -2.99 -0.40 -8.33
CA ASP A 207 -2.03 -0.99 -9.28
C ASP A 207 -1.92 -2.51 -9.10
N GLU A 208 -2.11 -3.02 -7.87
CA GLU A 208 -2.16 -4.46 -7.59
C GLU A 208 -3.42 -5.10 -8.18
N VAL A 209 -4.57 -4.42 -8.08
CA VAL A 209 -5.82 -4.88 -8.74
C VAL A 209 -5.64 -4.97 -10.25
N LEU A 210 -4.99 -3.97 -10.88
CA LEU A 210 -4.71 -3.97 -12.32
C LEU A 210 -3.71 -5.06 -12.76
N ALA A 211 -2.80 -5.44 -11.86
CA ALA A 211 -1.79 -6.47 -12.13
C ALA A 211 -2.26 -7.88 -11.82
N LEU A 212 -3.40 -8.04 -11.11
CA LEU A 212 -3.90 -9.34 -10.66
C LEU A 212 -4.30 -10.21 -11.87
N ARG A 213 -3.82 -11.45 -11.89
CA ARG A 213 -4.09 -12.42 -12.97
C ARG A 213 -5.00 -13.53 -12.48
N VAL A 214 -5.69 -14.17 -13.42
CA VAL A 214 -6.56 -15.32 -13.11
C VAL A 214 -5.78 -16.43 -12.42
N ALA A 215 -4.54 -16.68 -12.85
CA ALA A 215 -3.65 -17.68 -12.22
C ALA A 215 -3.24 -17.35 -10.78
N ASP A 216 -3.45 -16.12 -10.34
CA ASP A 216 -3.12 -15.69 -8.97
C ASP A 216 -4.28 -15.94 -7.98
N ILE A 217 -5.46 -16.33 -8.47
CA ILE A 217 -6.66 -16.59 -7.66
C ILE A 217 -6.88 -18.08 -7.52
N HIS A 218 -6.85 -18.56 -6.30
CA HIS A 218 -7.07 -19.96 -5.94
C HIS A 218 -8.35 -20.06 -5.13
N LEU A 219 -9.42 -20.55 -5.76
CA LEU A 219 -10.71 -20.76 -5.11
C LEU A 219 -10.84 -22.25 -4.79
N ASP A 220 -11.05 -22.57 -3.51
CA ASP A 220 -11.36 -23.90 -3.05
C ASP A 220 -12.90 -24.06 -3.02
N ASP A 221 -13.42 -25.09 -3.68
CA ASP A 221 -14.86 -25.32 -3.79
C ASP A 221 -15.44 -25.90 -2.51
N ASP A 222 -14.65 -26.69 -1.79
CA ASP A 222 -15.10 -27.42 -0.60
C ASP A 222 -14.84 -26.64 0.71
N ASN A 223 -13.85 -25.73 0.69
CA ASN A 223 -13.44 -25.01 1.88
C ASN A 223 -13.13 -23.53 1.59
N ALA A 224 -14.01 -22.63 2.02
CA ALA A 224 -13.79 -21.18 1.87
C ALA A 224 -12.47 -20.72 2.50
N SER A 225 -12.08 -21.32 3.64
CA SER A 225 -10.84 -20.98 4.33
C SER A 225 -9.57 -21.40 3.58
N GLY A 226 -9.69 -22.31 2.60
CA GLY A 226 -8.60 -22.71 1.70
C GLY A 226 -8.39 -21.78 0.53
N SER A 227 -9.34 -20.89 0.25
CA SER A 227 -9.24 -19.94 -0.87
C SER A 227 -8.30 -18.80 -0.55
N TYR A 228 -7.41 -18.47 -1.50
CA TYR A 228 -6.47 -17.36 -1.37
C TYR A 228 -6.16 -16.72 -2.72
N LEU A 229 -5.62 -15.52 -2.68
CA LEU A 229 -5.02 -14.86 -3.85
C LEU A 229 -3.55 -14.51 -3.59
N VAL A 230 -2.76 -14.49 -4.65
CA VAL A 230 -1.33 -14.17 -4.61
C VAL A 230 -1.11 -12.78 -5.20
N VAL A 231 -0.62 -11.86 -4.39
CA VAL A 231 -0.24 -10.53 -4.86
C VAL A 231 1.25 -10.51 -5.16
N ARG A 232 1.60 -10.09 -6.37
CA ARG A 232 2.99 -9.93 -6.81
C ARG A 232 3.36 -8.46 -6.77
N GLU A 233 4.39 -8.14 -6.03
CA GLU A 233 4.91 -6.79 -5.88
C GLU A 233 6.41 -6.78 -6.20
N THR A 234 6.86 -5.76 -6.89
CA THR A 234 8.29 -5.54 -7.12
C THR A 234 8.79 -4.50 -6.12
N ASP A 235 9.76 -4.88 -5.27
CA ASP A 235 10.33 -3.96 -4.30
C ASP A 235 11.24 -2.91 -4.97
N ALA A 236 11.68 -1.92 -4.15
CA ALA A 236 12.57 -0.86 -4.62
C ALA A 236 13.92 -1.39 -5.14
N ALA A 237 14.32 -2.61 -4.78
CA ALA A 237 15.50 -3.31 -5.26
C ALA A 237 15.21 -4.20 -6.48
N LYS A 238 14.04 -4.05 -7.11
CA LYS A 238 13.54 -4.84 -8.25
C LYS A 238 13.42 -6.35 -7.98
N ARG A 239 13.30 -6.75 -6.71
CA ARG A 239 13.05 -8.14 -6.33
C ARG A 239 11.54 -8.39 -6.30
N LEU A 240 11.12 -9.50 -6.93
CA LEU A 240 9.74 -9.95 -6.87
C LEU A 240 9.43 -10.43 -5.44
N ARG A 241 8.41 -9.85 -4.84
CA ARG A 241 7.82 -10.30 -3.58
C ARG A 241 6.41 -10.79 -3.84
N THR A 242 6.04 -11.81 -3.13
CA THR A 242 4.68 -12.34 -3.16
C THR A 242 4.12 -12.35 -1.75
N ARG A 243 2.84 -11.99 -1.61
CA ARG A 243 2.08 -12.20 -0.39
C ARG A 243 0.79 -12.93 -0.71
N LYS A 244 0.35 -13.78 0.20
CA LYS A 244 -0.93 -14.47 0.11
C LYS A 244 -1.96 -13.70 0.92
N LEU A 245 -3.13 -13.46 0.33
CA LEU A 245 -4.26 -12.86 1.02
C LEU A 245 -5.41 -13.88 1.04
N PRO A 246 -6.09 -14.06 2.18
CA PRO A 246 -7.25 -14.92 2.25
C PRO A 246 -8.38 -14.34 1.40
N VAL A 247 -9.17 -15.23 0.81
CA VAL A 247 -10.39 -14.87 0.06
C VAL A 247 -11.57 -15.18 0.97
N SER A 248 -12.35 -14.13 1.29
CA SER A 248 -13.59 -14.28 2.06
C SER A 248 -14.64 -15.04 1.27
N GLU A 249 -15.64 -15.61 1.94
CA GLU A 249 -16.78 -16.27 1.29
C GLU A 249 -17.48 -15.30 0.33
N ARG A 250 -17.75 -14.08 0.78
CA ARG A 250 -18.35 -13.03 -0.04
C ARG A 250 -17.55 -12.74 -1.31
N LEU A 251 -16.22 -12.64 -1.20
CA LEU A 251 -15.34 -12.40 -2.34
C LEU A 251 -15.31 -13.60 -3.28
N ARG A 252 -15.25 -14.83 -2.74
CA ARG A 252 -15.30 -16.06 -3.52
C ARG A 252 -16.56 -16.10 -4.38
N ASP A 253 -17.72 -15.83 -3.79
CA ASP A 253 -19.00 -15.86 -4.48
C ASP A 253 -19.13 -14.76 -5.51
N ALA A 254 -18.63 -13.55 -5.23
CA ALA A 254 -18.59 -12.45 -6.20
C ALA A 254 -17.69 -12.77 -7.40
N LEU A 255 -16.51 -13.38 -7.18
CA LEU A 255 -15.62 -13.81 -8.25
C LEU A 255 -16.24 -14.94 -9.10
N ARG A 256 -16.89 -15.91 -8.46
CA ARG A 256 -17.60 -16.99 -9.16
C ARG A 256 -18.75 -16.45 -10.03
N ALA A 257 -19.53 -15.51 -9.47
CA ALA A 257 -20.60 -14.87 -10.23
C ALA A 257 -20.04 -14.09 -11.43
N TYR A 258 -18.93 -13.39 -11.24
CA TYR A 258 -18.25 -12.68 -12.33
C TYR A 258 -17.75 -13.64 -13.42
N TYR A 259 -17.12 -14.76 -13.04
CA TYR A 259 -16.64 -15.75 -14.03
C TYR A 259 -17.77 -16.50 -14.77
N LYS A 260 -18.95 -16.61 -14.15
CA LYS A 260 -20.14 -17.25 -14.76
C LYS A 260 -21.00 -16.28 -15.58
N ALA A 261 -20.82 -14.96 -15.40
CA ALA A 261 -21.65 -13.97 -16.07
C ALA A 261 -21.50 -14.09 -17.59
N PRO A 262 -22.62 -14.12 -18.36
CA PRO A 262 -22.56 -14.20 -19.80
C PRO A 262 -21.91 -12.96 -20.40
N HIS A 263 -21.13 -13.14 -21.49
CA HIS A 263 -20.38 -12.07 -22.18
C HIS A 263 -21.26 -10.98 -22.84
N HIS A 264 -22.54 -10.91 -22.54
CA HIS A 264 -23.53 -10.10 -23.25
C HIS A 264 -23.85 -8.75 -22.62
N VAL A 265 -22.93 -8.14 -21.91
CA VAL A 265 -23.09 -6.72 -21.65
C VAL A 265 -22.50 -5.97 -22.84
N GLN A 266 -23.41 -5.49 -23.71
CA GLN A 266 -23.06 -4.65 -24.89
C GLN A 266 -22.54 -3.25 -24.49
N ASP A 267 -22.04 -3.09 -23.28
CA ASP A 267 -21.38 -1.88 -22.86
C ASP A 267 -19.90 -1.97 -23.27
N PRO A 268 -19.44 -1.17 -24.25
CA PRO A 268 -18.04 -1.16 -24.67
C PRO A 268 -17.08 -0.75 -23.56
N SER A 269 -17.56 -0.23 -22.44
CA SER A 269 -16.77 0.06 -21.25
C SER A 269 -16.58 -1.14 -20.32
N VAL A 270 -17.34 -2.23 -20.53
CA VAL A 270 -17.23 -3.45 -19.73
C VAL A 270 -16.29 -4.43 -20.42
N PRO A 271 -15.13 -4.73 -19.82
CA PRO A 271 -14.16 -5.66 -20.39
C PRO A 271 -14.75 -7.06 -20.55
N GLN A 272 -14.33 -7.75 -21.61
CA GLN A 272 -14.65 -9.15 -21.81
C GLN A 272 -14.09 -10.00 -20.67
N GLN A 273 -14.74 -11.13 -20.35
CA GLN A 273 -14.27 -12.04 -19.30
C GLN A 273 -12.80 -12.43 -19.49
N PRO A 274 -12.05 -12.55 -18.38
CA PRO A 274 -10.67 -12.95 -18.47
C PRO A 274 -10.54 -14.35 -19.07
N ARG A 275 -9.64 -14.48 -20.02
CA ARG A 275 -9.29 -15.78 -20.61
C ARG A 275 -8.47 -16.56 -19.58
N ALA A 276 -8.50 -17.90 -19.63
CA ALA A 276 -7.76 -18.77 -18.72
C ALA A 276 -6.24 -18.46 -18.71
N GLY A 277 -5.62 -18.60 -17.58
CA GLY A 277 -4.17 -18.53 -17.42
C GLY A 277 -3.64 -17.12 -17.11
N ASP A 278 -2.76 -16.60 -17.95
CA ASP A 278 -1.99 -15.37 -17.72
C ASP A 278 -2.77 -14.06 -17.95
N SER A 279 -4.08 -14.14 -18.23
CA SER A 279 -4.92 -12.96 -18.42
C SER A 279 -5.21 -12.24 -17.10
N ARG A 280 -5.40 -10.92 -17.18
CA ARG A 280 -5.80 -10.10 -16.02
C ARG A 280 -7.20 -10.50 -15.55
N VAL A 281 -7.43 -10.45 -14.25
CA VAL A 281 -8.77 -10.65 -13.68
C VAL A 281 -9.72 -9.55 -14.13
N PHE A 282 -9.25 -8.31 -14.08
CA PHE A 282 -9.99 -7.14 -14.51
C PHE A 282 -9.22 -6.44 -15.63
N ASP A 283 -9.79 -6.49 -16.85
CA ASP A 283 -9.25 -5.71 -17.98
C ASP A 283 -9.84 -4.30 -17.95
N ILE A 284 -9.32 -3.48 -17.08
CA ILE A 284 -9.80 -2.14 -16.80
C ILE A 284 -8.63 -1.17 -16.66
N SER A 285 -8.87 0.10 -16.90
CA SER A 285 -7.88 1.16 -16.66
C SER A 285 -7.96 1.72 -15.24
N VAL A 286 -6.91 2.44 -14.82
CA VAL A 286 -6.91 3.22 -13.57
C VAL A 286 -8.13 4.16 -13.46
N ARG A 287 -8.50 4.79 -14.59
CA ARG A 287 -9.66 5.69 -14.64
C ARG A 287 -10.97 4.92 -14.46
N GLY A 288 -11.05 3.73 -15.06
CA GLY A 288 -12.23 2.86 -14.93
C GLY A 288 -12.46 2.40 -13.49
N ILE A 289 -11.42 1.98 -12.76
CA ILE A 289 -11.55 1.65 -11.33
C ILE A 289 -12.06 2.85 -10.54
N ASN A 290 -11.47 4.03 -10.75
CA ASN A 290 -11.89 5.24 -10.05
C ASN A 290 -13.36 5.59 -10.36
N PHE A 291 -13.77 5.46 -11.62
CA PHE A 291 -15.15 5.72 -12.07
C PHE A 291 -16.14 4.78 -11.38
N ILE A 292 -15.87 3.46 -11.39
CA ILE A 292 -16.75 2.47 -10.76
C ILE A 292 -16.91 2.75 -9.27
N VAL A 293 -15.81 2.97 -8.55
CA VAL A 293 -15.86 3.24 -7.10
C VAL A 293 -16.62 4.54 -6.81
N GLU A 294 -16.38 5.59 -7.58
CA GLU A 294 -17.09 6.87 -7.46
C GLU A 294 -18.59 6.70 -7.73
N GLU A 295 -18.96 5.98 -8.80
CA GLU A 295 -20.35 5.76 -9.19
C GLU A 295 -21.10 4.90 -8.17
N CYS A 296 -20.47 3.83 -7.67
CA CYS A 296 -21.05 3.03 -6.57
C CYS A 296 -21.25 3.88 -5.31
N GLY A 297 -20.29 4.74 -4.97
CA GLY A 297 -20.44 5.66 -3.83
C GLY A 297 -21.61 6.61 -3.98
N LYS A 298 -21.84 7.15 -5.19
CA LYS A 298 -23.00 8.01 -5.48
C LYS A 298 -24.32 7.23 -5.36
N ARG A 299 -24.40 6.03 -5.94
CA ARG A 299 -25.58 5.17 -5.87
C ARG A 299 -25.91 4.76 -4.44
N ALA A 300 -24.89 4.48 -3.63
CA ALA A 300 -25.06 4.14 -2.22
C ALA A 300 -25.35 5.35 -1.32
N GLY A 301 -25.34 6.58 -1.86
CA GLY A 301 -25.54 7.81 -1.08
C GLY A 301 -24.45 8.06 -0.05
N ILE A 302 -23.23 7.59 -0.31
CA ILE A 302 -22.10 7.72 0.62
C ILE A 302 -21.53 9.13 0.54
N VAL A 303 -21.48 9.80 1.69
CA VAL A 303 -20.88 11.12 1.84
C VAL A 303 -19.49 10.98 2.45
N THR A 304 -18.49 11.50 1.76
CA THR A 304 -17.09 11.52 2.21
C THR A 304 -16.60 12.95 2.37
N SER A 305 -15.51 13.15 3.11
CA SER A 305 -14.88 14.48 3.26
C SER A 305 -14.38 15.03 1.92
N LYS A 306 -14.14 14.15 0.97
CA LYS A 306 -13.80 14.48 -0.42
C LYS A 306 -15.05 14.45 -1.29
N PRO A 307 -15.06 15.20 -2.41
CA PRO A 307 -16.24 15.28 -3.28
C PRO A 307 -16.61 13.94 -3.94
N ARG A 308 -15.80 12.90 -3.75
CA ARG A 308 -16.02 11.57 -4.36
C ARG A 308 -15.34 10.46 -3.59
N LEU A 309 -15.98 9.28 -3.55
CA LEU A 309 -15.40 8.06 -3.02
C LEU A 309 -14.21 7.62 -3.90
N THR A 310 -13.15 7.15 -3.26
CA THR A 310 -11.93 6.73 -3.98
C THR A 310 -11.51 5.31 -3.59
N PRO A 311 -10.79 4.59 -4.46
CA PRO A 311 -10.20 3.30 -4.14
C PRO A 311 -9.35 3.27 -2.86
N GLN A 312 -8.73 4.41 -2.52
CA GLN A 312 -7.96 4.53 -1.27
C GLN A 312 -8.87 4.42 -0.04
N VAL A 313 -10.09 4.96 -0.08
CA VAL A 313 -11.05 4.84 1.03
C VAL A 313 -11.43 3.38 1.28
N LEU A 314 -11.64 2.58 0.22
CA LEU A 314 -11.94 1.15 0.35
C LEU A 314 -10.77 0.39 1.02
N ARG A 315 -9.53 0.72 0.62
CA ARG A 315 -8.34 0.15 1.25
C ARG A 315 -8.20 0.56 2.73
N GLU A 316 -8.47 1.82 3.06
CA GLU A 316 -8.47 2.29 4.45
C GLU A 316 -9.58 1.62 5.26
N THR A 317 -10.75 1.38 4.66
CA THR A 317 -11.86 0.62 5.26
C THR A 317 -11.42 -0.80 5.62
N PHE A 318 -10.76 -1.51 4.70
CA PHE A 318 -10.18 -2.81 4.99
C PHE A 318 -9.19 -2.75 6.16
N ALA A 319 -8.26 -1.81 6.14
CA ALA A 319 -7.23 -1.69 7.17
C ALA A 319 -7.85 -1.42 8.57
N VAL A 320 -8.85 -0.53 8.64
CA VAL A 320 -9.57 -0.24 9.88
C VAL A 320 -10.37 -1.44 10.37
N SER A 321 -11.08 -2.14 9.48
CA SER A 321 -11.82 -3.36 9.82
C SER A 321 -10.88 -4.44 10.38
N GLN A 322 -9.75 -4.68 9.73
CA GLN A 322 -8.73 -5.61 10.19
C GLN A 322 -8.13 -5.22 11.55
N MET A 323 -7.90 -3.94 11.77
CA MET A 323 -7.40 -3.45 13.06
C MET A 323 -8.47 -3.55 14.16
N ARG A 324 -9.75 -3.28 13.85
CA ARG A 324 -10.87 -3.46 14.79
C ARG A 324 -10.94 -4.90 15.30
N ALA A 325 -10.87 -5.87 14.39
CA ALA A 325 -10.88 -7.30 14.76
C ALA A 325 -9.72 -7.67 15.71
N ARG A 326 -8.51 -7.19 15.42
CA ARG A 326 -7.31 -7.44 16.24
C ARG A 326 -7.39 -6.79 17.62
N VAL A 327 -7.86 -5.56 17.69
CA VAL A 327 -8.06 -4.87 18.98
C VAL A 327 -9.14 -5.58 19.82
N GLN A 328 -10.18 -6.11 19.19
CA GLN A 328 -11.18 -6.92 19.91
C GLN A 328 -10.58 -8.21 20.45
N GLU A 329 -9.72 -8.89 19.70
CA GLU A 329 -8.99 -10.06 20.16
C GLU A 329 -8.06 -9.71 21.33
N GLU A 330 -7.32 -8.63 21.24
CA GLU A 330 -6.48 -8.12 22.32
C GLU A 330 -7.30 -7.88 23.61
N ARG A 331 -8.47 -7.25 23.50
CA ARG A 331 -9.39 -7.04 24.64
C ARG A 331 -9.86 -8.36 25.25
N ARG A 332 -10.15 -9.38 24.40
CA ARG A 332 -10.53 -10.72 24.88
C ARG A 332 -9.38 -11.43 25.60
N CYS A 333 -8.15 -11.33 25.09
CA CYS A 333 -6.96 -11.89 25.74
C CYS A 333 -6.67 -11.19 27.06
N GLN A 334 -6.79 -9.87 27.12
CA GLN A 334 -6.66 -9.10 28.35
C GLN A 334 -7.70 -9.52 29.40
N ALA A 335 -8.95 -9.69 29.00
CA ALA A 335 -10.04 -10.16 29.89
C ALA A 335 -9.81 -11.61 30.39
N ARG A 336 -9.02 -12.42 29.67
CA ARG A 336 -8.60 -13.77 30.09
C ARG A 336 -7.37 -13.76 31.01
N GLY A 337 -6.87 -12.59 31.38
CA GLY A 337 -5.77 -12.46 32.35
C GLY A 337 -4.37 -12.54 31.73
N TRP A 338 -4.20 -12.29 30.43
CA TRP A 338 -2.86 -12.20 29.84
C TRP A 338 -2.05 -11.08 30.48
N ASN A 339 -0.78 -11.36 30.78
CA ASN A 339 0.12 -10.36 31.39
C ASN A 339 0.58 -9.31 30.38
N GLY A 340 1.24 -8.26 30.89
CA GLY A 340 1.69 -7.13 30.05
C GLY A 340 2.64 -7.54 28.92
N GLU A 341 3.55 -8.49 29.16
CA GLU A 341 4.48 -8.98 28.15
C GLU A 341 3.77 -9.75 27.04
N GLN A 342 2.86 -10.66 27.38
CA GLN A 342 2.04 -11.39 26.42
C GLN A 342 1.19 -10.45 25.58
N MET A 343 0.60 -9.43 26.20
CA MET A 343 -0.18 -8.40 25.49
C MET A 343 0.69 -7.58 24.53
N GLN A 344 1.91 -7.23 24.94
CA GLN A 344 2.83 -6.49 24.08
C GLN A 344 3.25 -7.29 22.86
N LEU A 345 3.58 -8.58 23.03
CA LEU A 345 3.91 -9.47 21.92
C LEU A 345 2.74 -9.66 20.97
N LEU A 346 1.52 -9.85 21.48
CA LEU A 346 0.32 -9.96 20.66
C LEU A 346 0.08 -8.68 19.84
N THR A 347 0.23 -7.52 20.46
CA THR A 347 0.08 -6.22 19.79
C THR A 347 1.08 -6.05 18.65
N LEU A 348 2.35 -6.36 18.89
CA LEU A 348 3.41 -6.28 17.86
C LEU A 348 3.12 -7.25 16.69
N ARG A 349 2.70 -8.47 17.01
CA ARG A 349 2.30 -9.46 16.01
C ARG A 349 1.13 -8.96 15.15
N HIS A 350 0.08 -8.45 15.75
CA HIS A 350 -1.09 -7.91 15.06
C HIS A 350 -0.74 -6.74 14.14
N ASP A 351 0.16 -5.86 14.58
CA ASP A 351 0.64 -4.75 13.76
C ASP A 351 1.43 -5.24 12.55
N ALA A 352 2.34 -6.22 12.75
CA ALA A 352 3.11 -6.81 11.68
C ALA A 352 2.23 -7.54 10.65
N GLU A 353 1.25 -8.31 11.11
CA GLU A 353 0.27 -9.00 10.25
C GLU A 353 -0.56 -8.01 9.42
N LEU A 354 -1.03 -6.91 10.01
CA LEU A 354 -1.75 -5.89 9.26
C LEU A 354 -0.87 -5.25 8.18
N LEU A 355 0.37 -4.91 8.52
CA LEU A 355 1.30 -4.32 7.57
C LEU A 355 1.61 -5.28 6.42
N ASP A 356 1.76 -6.58 6.71
CA ASP A 356 1.95 -7.61 5.68
C ASP A 356 0.75 -7.74 4.75
N LEU A 357 -0.48 -7.82 5.30
CA LEU A 357 -1.71 -7.82 4.51
C LEU A 357 -1.81 -6.61 3.58
N LEU A 358 -1.40 -5.44 4.05
CA LEU A 358 -1.39 -4.21 3.26
C LEU A 358 -0.20 -4.10 2.29
N GLY A 359 0.76 -5.02 2.32
CA GLY A 359 2.01 -4.91 1.55
C GLY A 359 2.80 -3.66 1.93
N LEU A 360 2.77 -3.32 3.22
CA LEU A 360 3.56 -2.24 3.80
C LEU A 360 4.68 -2.87 4.61
N LYS A 361 5.92 -2.49 4.33
CA LYS A 361 7.05 -2.96 5.11
C LYS A 361 7.21 -2.09 6.33
N GLU A 362 7.35 -2.74 7.50
CA GLU A 362 7.90 -2.21 8.74
C GLU A 362 7.75 -0.68 8.89
N ASP A 363 6.50 -0.22 8.82
CA ASP A 363 6.15 1.17 9.11
C ASP A 363 5.28 1.21 10.37
N PRO A 364 5.90 1.26 11.56
CA PRO A 364 5.18 1.29 12.85
C PRO A 364 4.22 2.47 12.95
N ASP A 365 4.56 3.60 12.30
CA ASP A 365 3.72 4.79 12.31
C ASP A 365 2.38 4.54 11.63
N THR A 366 2.36 3.70 10.58
CA THR A 366 1.12 3.33 9.89
C THR A 366 0.22 2.44 10.76
N ALA A 367 0.77 1.43 11.45
CA ALA A 367 -0.02 0.60 12.36
C ALA A 367 -0.58 1.43 13.53
N CYS A 368 0.25 2.30 14.11
CA CYS A 368 -0.17 3.22 15.18
C CYS A 368 -1.34 4.12 14.74
N LYS A 369 -1.32 4.62 13.52
CA LYS A 369 -2.37 5.43 12.92
C LYS A 369 -3.72 4.70 12.88
N TYR A 370 -3.75 3.42 12.45
CA TYR A 370 -4.98 2.63 12.44
C TYR A 370 -5.46 2.30 13.86
N ARG A 371 -4.52 2.03 14.80
CA ARG A 371 -4.87 1.80 16.20
C ARG A 371 -5.54 3.02 16.85
N GLN A 372 -5.09 4.24 16.53
CA GLN A 372 -5.71 5.46 17.03
C GLN A 372 -7.17 5.60 16.60
N LEU A 373 -7.51 5.19 15.38
CA LEU A 373 -8.87 5.23 14.86
C LEU A 373 -9.83 4.24 15.51
N VAL A 374 -9.30 3.15 16.08
CA VAL A 374 -10.10 2.06 16.66
C VAL A 374 -10.21 2.16 18.19
N LYS A 375 -9.38 2.99 18.83
CA LYS A 375 -9.38 3.18 20.29
C LYS A 375 -10.50 4.11 20.80
N VAL A 376 -11.26 4.72 19.89
CA VAL A 376 -12.36 5.65 20.21
C VAL A 376 -13.65 4.91 20.53
#